data_0b20c0817126f33643befc665b29d85f
#
_entry.id   0b20c0817126f33643befc665b29d85f
#
_cell.length_a   1.000
_cell.length_b   1.000
_cell.length_c   1.000
_cell.angle_alpha   90.00
_cell.angle_beta   90.00
_cell.angle_gamma   90.00
#
_symmetry.space_group_name_H-M   'P 1'
#
loop_
_entity.id
_entity.type
_entity.pdbx_description
1 polymer ?
#
loop_
_entity_poly.entity_id
_entity_poly.type
_entity_poly.pdbx_seq_one_letter_code
_entity_poly.pdbx_strand_id
1 'polypeptide(L)'
;MIKIINLNEKTLEEIKINENNCINCKKCYNSCPMMSKYSSSPKELMKKIITDKGVDKNIPYSCSSCEVCNLKCPKDIKIKEMFYDMRKDIFNNDKKNINDIGYNSIKFHQINSFSPVFSKSFSNKSTKKLFFPGCSLSSYSPEIVLKAYEYLKKNIDDLSIAFKCCGKPTLSMGDVDK
;
A
#
# COMPACT_ATOMS: atom_id res chain seq x y z
N MET A 1 25.74 -3.66 -1.79
CA MET A 1 25.58 -4.35 -0.48
C MET A 1 24.09 -4.31 -0.11
N ILE A 2 23.51 -5.44 0.27
CA ILE A 2 22.13 -5.52 0.77
C ILE A 2 22.13 -4.88 2.16
N LYS A 3 21.37 -3.80 2.34
CA LYS A 3 21.22 -3.13 3.63
C LYS A 3 20.02 -3.73 4.36
N ILE A 4 20.29 -4.46 5.44
CA ILE A 4 19.25 -4.93 6.36
C ILE A 4 18.80 -3.75 7.23
N ILE A 5 17.49 -3.53 7.31
CA ILE A 5 16.88 -2.50 8.14
C ILE A 5 16.19 -3.19 9.31
N ASN A 6 16.54 -2.80 10.53
CA ASN A 6 15.97 -3.37 11.74
C ASN A 6 14.45 -3.16 11.80
N LEU A 7 13.75 -4.16 12.24
CA LEU A 7 12.32 -4.09 12.54
C LEU A 7 12.10 -3.92 14.04
N ASN A 8 10.94 -3.37 14.41
CA ASN A 8 10.60 -3.25 15.82
C ASN A 8 10.21 -4.61 16.43
N GLU A 9 10.26 -4.70 17.75
CA GLU A 9 10.01 -5.95 18.48
C GLU A 9 8.60 -6.49 18.22
N LYS A 10 7.60 -5.61 18.14
CA LYS A 10 6.21 -5.98 17.87
C LYS A 10 6.06 -6.67 16.52
N THR A 11 6.63 -6.09 15.46
CA THR A 11 6.60 -6.68 14.12
C THR A 11 7.34 -8.02 14.09
N LEU A 12 8.49 -8.13 14.76
CA LEU A 12 9.24 -9.39 14.86
C LEU A 12 8.44 -10.47 15.59
N GLU A 13 7.74 -10.12 16.66
CA GLU A 13 6.89 -11.05 17.40
C GLU A 13 5.72 -11.55 16.54
N GLU A 14 5.05 -10.66 15.82
CA GLU A 14 3.98 -11.05 14.88
C GLU A 14 4.50 -11.97 13.77
N ILE A 15 5.70 -11.71 13.24
CA ILE A 15 6.34 -12.58 12.25
C ILE A 15 6.64 -13.96 12.85
N LYS A 16 7.11 -14.02 14.10
CA LYS A 16 7.39 -15.27 14.82
C LYS A 16 6.11 -16.10 15.05
N ILE A 17 5.02 -15.45 15.41
CA ILE A 17 3.70 -16.10 15.53
C ILE A 17 3.28 -16.70 14.17
N ASN A 18 3.42 -15.93 13.11
CA ASN A 18 3.10 -16.37 11.75
C ASN A 18 4.01 -17.53 11.29
N GLU A 19 5.30 -17.49 11.61
CA GLU A 19 6.26 -18.56 11.30
C GLU A 19 5.89 -19.87 12.02
N ASN A 20 5.56 -19.81 13.31
CA ASN A 20 5.14 -20.97 14.10
C ASN A 20 3.87 -21.60 13.53
N ASN A 21 2.88 -20.80 13.12
CA ASN A 21 1.63 -21.27 12.56
C ASN A 21 1.77 -21.79 11.11
N CYS A 22 2.86 -21.45 10.43
CA CYS A 22 3.07 -21.80 9.04
C CYS A 22 3.44 -23.28 8.87
N ILE A 23 2.56 -24.04 8.22
CA ILE A 23 2.78 -25.46 7.88
C ILE A 23 3.63 -25.67 6.64
N ASN A 24 4.18 -24.60 6.06
CA ASN A 24 5.04 -24.61 4.87
C ASN A 24 4.43 -25.31 3.63
N CYS A 25 3.12 -25.21 3.45
CA CYS A 25 2.42 -25.84 2.31
C CYS A 25 2.68 -25.15 0.95
N LYS A 26 3.37 -24.01 0.94
CA LYS A 26 3.76 -23.21 -0.24
C LYS A 26 2.62 -22.71 -1.15
N LYS A 27 1.33 -22.84 -0.78
CA LYS A 27 0.22 -22.36 -1.61
C LYS A 27 0.31 -20.85 -1.90
N CYS A 28 0.63 -20.06 -0.90
CA CYS A 28 0.83 -18.61 -1.05
C CYS A 28 2.11 -18.29 -1.85
N TYR A 29 3.16 -19.08 -1.69
CA TYR A 29 4.42 -18.94 -2.40
C TYR A 29 4.26 -19.19 -3.91
N ASN A 30 3.64 -20.31 -4.30
CA ASN A 30 3.44 -20.68 -5.69
C ASN A 30 2.52 -19.70 -6.45
N SER A 31 1.72 -18.92 -5.72
CA SER A 31 0.83 -17.92 -6.30
C SER A 31 1.45 -16.51 -6.32
N CYS A 32 2.66 -16.32 -5.80
CA CYS A 32 3.29 -15.02 -5.65
C CYS A 32 4.60 -14.91 -6.46
N PRO A 33 4.63 -14.14 -7.56
CA PRO A 33 5.85 -13.99 -8.36
C PRO A 33 6.99 -13.29 -7.63
N MET A 34 6.69 -12.59 -6.53
CA MET A 34 7.67 -11.86 -5.75
C MET A 34 8.43 -12.77 -4.78
N MET A 35 7.73 -13.63 -4.01
CA MET A 35 8.35 -14.40 -2.93
C MET A 35 9.48 -15.31 -3.43
N SER A 36 9.36 -15.89 -4.62
CA SER A 36 10.37 -16.77 -5.21
C SER A 36 11.71 -16.09 -5.49
N LYS A 37 11.74 -14.76 -5.56
CA LYS A 37 12.97 -13.98 -5.76
C LYS A 37 13.81 -13.87 -4.49
N TYR A 38 13.21 -14.05 -3.32
CA TYR A 38 13.84 -13.73 -2.04
C TYR A 38 14.02 -14.93 -1.11
N SER A 39 13.29 -16.02 -1.34
CA SER A 39 13.34 -17.21 -0.48
C SER A 39 12.82 -18.44 -1.22
N SER A 40 13.10 -19.62 -0.70
CA SER A 40 12.57 -20.91 -1.19
C SER A 40 11.19 -21.26 -0.60
N SER A 41 10.76 -20.54 0.44
CA SER A 41 9.43 -20.68 1.03
C SER A 41 9.09 -19.49 1.93
N PRO A 42 7.78 -19.24 2.20
CA PRO A 42 7.39 -18.18 3.12
C PRO A 42 7.88 -18.41 4.55
N LYS A 43 7.95 -19.67 4.97
CA LYS A 43 8.46 -20.04 6.30
C LYS A 43 9.95 -19.72 6.46
N GLU A 44 10.75 -20.02 5.45
CA GLU A 44 12.18 -19.66 5.46
C GLU A 44 12.41 -18.15 5.40
N LEU A 45 11.59 -17.43 4.63
CA LEU A 45 11.65 -15.96 4.60
C LEU A 45 11.43 -15.40 6.00
N MET A 46 10.37 -15.84 6.70
CA MET A 46 10.08 -15.41 8.06
C MET A 46 11.20 -15.76 9.05
N LYS A 47 11.75 -17.00 8.98
CA LYS A 47 12.90 -17.40 9.82
C LYS A 47 14.10 -16.49 9.60
N LYS A 48 14.44 -16.20 8.36
CA LYS A 48 15.56 -15.30 8.03
C LYS A 48 15.34 -13.92 8.63
N ILE A 49 14.14 -13.33 8.48
CA ILE A 49 13.82 -12.00 9.03
C ILE A 49 13.94 -12.00 10.56
N ILE A 50 13.49 -13.06 11.24
CA ILE A 50 13.60 -13.20 12.70
C ILE A 50 15.07 -13.29 13.13
N THR A 51 15.87 -14.10 12.42
CA THR A 51 17.30 -14.27 12.73
C THR A 51 18.09 -12.98 12.54
N ASP A 52 17.84 -12.28 11.43
CA ASP A 52 18.50 -11.01 11.08
C ASP A 52 17.95 -9.83 11.89
N LYS A 53 16.87 -10.01 12.65
CA LYS A 53 16.08 -8.96 13.34
C LYS A 53 15.73 -7.79 12.43
N GLY A 54 15.64 -8.04 11.15
CA GLY A 54 15.46 -7.01 10.13
C GLY A 54 15.21 -7.58 8.75
N VAL A 55 15.03 -6.70 7.78
CA VAL A 55 14.69 -7.06 6.41
C VAL A 55 15.38 -6.16 5.39
N ASP A 56 15.72 -6.71 4.22
CA ASP A 56 16.01 -5.90 3.04
C ASP A 56 14.73 -5.20 2.58
N LYS A 57 14.76 -3.86 2.48
CA LYS A 57 13.60 -3.05 2.06
C LYS A 57 12.98 -3.52 0.75
N ASN A 58 13.77 -4.07 -0.16
CA ASN A 58 13.26 -4.54 -1.44
C ASN A 58 12.23 -5.66 -1.27
N ILE A 59 12.30 -6.44 -0.20
CA ILE A 59 11.36 -7.54 0.06
C ILE A 59 9.94 -7.01 0.29
N PRO A 60 9.65 -6.21 1.33
CA PRO A 60 8.30 -5.73 1.55
C PRO A 60 7.82 -4.77 0.45
N TYR A 61 8.69 -3.94 -0.13
CA TYR A 61 8.28 -3.00 -1.18
C TYR A 61 8.06 -3.65 -2.55
N SER A 62 8.53 -4.87 -2.80
CA SER A 62 8.16 -5.65 -3.99
C SER A 62 6.75 -6.26 -3.90
N CYS A 63 6.12 -6.25 -2.73
CA CYS A 63 4.77 -6.77 -2.56
C CYS A 63 3.74 -5.79 -3.15
N SER A 64 2.92 -6.25 -4.10
CA SER A 64 1.83 -5.45 -4.69
C SER A 64 0.58 -5.32 -3.81
N SER A 65 0.58 -5.91 -2.63
CA SER A 65 -0.56 -5.92 -1.69
C SER A 65 -1.86 -6.52 -2.27
N CYS A 66 -1.76 -7.48 -3.17
CA CYS A 66 -2.89 -8.09 -3.88
C CYS A 66 -3.71 -9.10 -3.04
N GLU A 67 -3.28 -9.44 -1.83
CA GLU A 67 -3.95 -10.35 -0.87
C GLU A 67 -4.06 -11.83 -1.29
N VAL A 68 -3.58 -12.23 -2.44
CA VAL A 68 -3.65 -13.63 -2.90
C VAL A 68 -3.03 -14.60 -1.89
N CYS A 69 -1.92 -14.20 -1.24
CA CYS A 69 -1.27 -15.01 -0.21
C CYS A 69 -2.17 -15.26 1.01
N ASN A 70 -2.94 -14.26 1.44
CA ASN A 70 -3.88 -14.38 2.57
C ASN A 70 -5.03 -15.31 2.20
N LEU A 71 -5.62 -15.14 1.01
CA LEU A 71 -6.73 -15.95 0.52
C LEU A 71 -6.35 -17.43 0.31
N LYS A 72 -5.10 -17.69 -0.06
CA LYS A 72 -4.60 -19.07 -0.30
C LYS A 72 -4.11 -19.77 0.96
N CYS A 73 -3.98 -19.06 2.08
CA CYS A 73 -3.42 -19.63 3.30
C CYS A 73 -4.45 -20.47 4.07
N PRO A 74 -4.26 -21.80 4.23
CA PRO A 74 -5.19 -22.63 5.00
C PRO A 74 -5.09 -22.41 6.52
N LYS A 75 -4.09 -21.65 6.97
CA LYS A 75 -3.86 -21.27 8.37
C LYS A 75 -4.17 -19.79 8.65
N ASP A 76 -4.81 -19.13 7.70
CA ASP A 76 -5.23 -17.71 7.79
C ASP A 76 -4.09 -16.73 8.16
N ILE A 77 -2.85 -17.06 7.76
CA ILE A 77 -1.70 -16.18 8.00
C ILE A 77 -1.81 -14.95 7.12
N LYS A 78 -1.71 -13.78 7.73
CA LYS A 78 -1.88 -12.48 7.07
C LYS A 78 -0.55 -11.94 6.54
N ILE A 79 -0.03 -12.59 5.49
CA ILE A 79 1.30 -12.27 4.92
C ILE A 79 1.34 -10.84 4.32
N LYS A 80 0.25 -10.36 3.74
CA LYS A 80 0.18 -8.99 3.23
C LYS A 80 0.35 -7.96 4.35
N GLU A 81 -0.34 -8.17 5.46
CA GLU A 81 -0.26 -7.31 6.64
C GLU A 81 1.16 -7.32 7.21
N MET A 82 1.79 -8.49 7.31
CA MET A 82 3.18 -8.63 7.73
C MET A 82 4.13 -7.76 6.88
N PHE A 83 4.02 -7.79 5.54
CA PHE A 83 4.82 -6.93 4.68
C PHE A 83 4.49 -5.45 4.85
N TYR A 84 3.23 -5.12 5.12
CA TYR A 84 2.83 -3.75 5.36
C TYR A 84 3.39 -3.20 6.68
N ASP A 85 3.41 -4.02 7.74
CA ASP A 85 3.99 -3.64 9.03
C ASP A 85 5.51 -3.43 8.91
N MET A 86 6.21 -4.27 8.15
CA MET A 86 7.61 -4.03 7.80
C MET A 86 7.81 -2.69 7.09
N ARG A 87 6.92 -2.29 6.16
CA ARG A 87 7.02 -0.97 5.50
C ARG A 87 6.86 0.18 6.49
N LYS A 88 5.95 0.06 7.46
CA LYS A 88 5.79 1.06 8.52
C LYS A 88 7.07 1.21 9.35
N ASP A 89 7.66 0.08 9.73
CA ASP A 89 8.91 0.11 10.49
C ASP A 89 10.06 0.74 9.71
N ILE A 90 10.23 0.34 8.44
CA ILE A 90 11.26 0.91 7.56
C ILE A 90 11.07 2.41 7.40
N PHE A 91 9.81 2.85 7.21
CA PHE A 91 9.48 4.26 7.08
C PHE A 91 9.79 5.04 8.36
N ASN A 92 9.42 4.50 9.52
CA ASN A 92 9.59 5.16 10.81
C ASN A 92 11.06 5.20 11.25
N ASN A 93 11.85 4.18 10.92
CA ASN A 93 13.27 4.13 11.26
C ASN A 93 14.09 5.16 10.49
N ASP A 94 13.92 5.27 9.19
CA ASP A 94 14.57 6.31 8.38
C ASP A 94 13.86 6.49 7.03
N LYS A 95 13.18 7.62 6.87
CA LYS A 95 12.51 8.02 5.62
C LYS A 95 13.45 8.08 4.42
N LYS A 96 14.76 8.33 4.64
CA LYS A 96 15.76 8.34 3.58
C LYS A 96 15.93 6.97 2.93
N ASN A 97 15.66 5.89 3.65
CA ASN A 97 15.76 4.53 3.12
C ASN A 97 14.82 4.24 1.95
N ILE A 98 13.75 5.02 1.79
CA ILE A 98 12.73 4.82 0.76
C ILE A 98 12.69 5.89 -0.32
N ASN A 99 13.62 6.85 -0.29
CA ASN A 99 13.68 7.91 -1.32
C ASN A 99 14.04 7.35 -2.70
N ASP A 100 14.91 6.36 -2.76
CA ASP A 100 15.33 5.70 -4.00
C ASP A 100 14.22 4.83 -4.63
N ILE A 101 13.20 4.45 -3.86
CA ILE A 101 12.00 3.75 -4.37
C ILE A 101 10.84 4.71 -4.67
N GLY A 102 11.11 6.02 -4.73
CA GLY A 102 10.19 7.02 -5.24
C GLY A 102 9.26 7.68 -4.22
N TYR A 103 9.51 7.54 -2.91
CA TYR A 103 8.65 8.13 -1.87
C TYR A 103 8.48 9.65 -2.03
N ASN A 104 9.56 10.38 -2.30
CA ASN A 104 9.50 11.85 -2.45
C ASN A 104 8.60 12.26 -3.61
N SER A 105 8.64 11.56 -4.73
CA SER A 105 7.76 11.81 -5.88
C SER A 105 6.31 11.55 -5.54
N ILE A 106 6.02 10.43 -4.87
CA ILE A 106 4.67 10.07 -4.42
C ILE A 106 4.12 11.15 -3.48
N LYS A 107 4.93 11.57 -2.50
CA LYS A 107 4.56 12.60 -1.53
C LYS A 107 4.30 13.96 -2.19
N PHE A 108 5.18 14.35 -3.12
CA PHE A 108 5.03 15.60 -3.89
C PHE A 108 3.70 15.61 -4.67
N HIS A 109 3.39 14.54 -5.39
CA HIS A 109 2.10 14.43 -6.10
C HIS A 109 0.90 14.46 -5.16
N GLN A 110 0.99 13.80 -4.01
CA GLN A 110 -0.09 13.83 -3.02
C GLN A 110 -0.32 15.25 -2.48
N ILE A 111 0.72 15.96 -2.09
CA ILE A 111 0.62 17.34 -1.59
C ILE A 111 0.01 18.24 -2.66
N ASN A 112 0.48 18.15 -3.90
CA ASN A 112 -0.04 18.95 -5.00
C ASN A 112 -1.52 18.68 -5.31
N SER A 113 -1.99 17.45 -5.08
CA SER A 113 -3.41 17.13 -5.26
C SER A 113 -4.36 17.85 -4.28
N PHE A 114 -3.82 18.44 -3.21
CA PHE A 114 -4.57 19.29 -2.26
C PHE A 114 -4.34 20.78 -2.48
N SER A 115 -3.40 21.15 -3.36
CA SER A 115 -3.13 22.54 -3.68
C SER A 115 -4.32 23.18 -4.43
N PRO A 116 -4.72 24.42 -4.07
CA PRO A 116 -5.75 25.17 -4.80
C PRO A 116 -5.37 25.44 -6.26
N VAL A 117 -4.07 25.44 -6.58
CA VAL A 117 -3.56 25.70 -7.92
C VAL A 117 -3.74 24.48 -8.82
N PHE A 118 -3.43 23.27 -8.31
CA PHE A 118 -3.42 22.05 -9.11
C PHE A 118 -4.67 21.19 -8.99
N SER A 119 -5.54 21.48 -8.00
CA SER A 119 -6.72 20.68 -7.75
C SER A 119 -7.94 21.55 -7.54
N LYS A 120 -8.90 21.43 -8.44
CA LYS A 120 -10.21 22.07 -8.31
C LYS A 120 -11.23 21.05 -7.83
N SER A 121 -12.08 21.46 -6.89
CA SER A 121 -13.24 20.70 -6.48
C SER A 121 -14.47 21.56 -6.71
N PHE A 122 -15.48 20.99 -7.31
CA PHE A 122 -16.77 21.66 -7.50
C PHE A 122 -17.75 21.08 -6.48
N SER A 123 -17.88 21.74 -5.34
CA SER A 123 -18.82 21.34 -4.30
C SER A 123 -19.73 22.50 -3.95
N ASN A 124 -21.03 22.24 -3.91
CA ASN A 124 -21.95 23.08 -3.16
C ASN A 124 -21.74 22.81 -1.66
N LYS A 125 -21.62 23.85 -0.84
CA LYS A 125 -21.32 23.73 0.59
C LYS A 125 -22.31 22.86 1.40
N SER A 126 -23.46 22.54 0.82
CA SER A 126 -24.54 21.77 1.45
C SER A 126 -24.68 20.33 0.99
N THR A 127 -23.87 19.87 0.03
CA THR A 127 -24.07 18.53 -0.55
C THR A 127 -23.52 17.42 0.35
N LYS A 128 -24.32 16.35 0.50
CA LYS A 128 -23.95 15.13 1.23
C LYS A 128 -23.43 14.02 0.31
N LYS A 129 -23.44 14.24 -1.00
CA LYS A 129 -23.10 13.24 -2.02
C LYS A 129 -21.90 13.73 -2.81
N LEU A 130 -20.85 12.90 -2.89
CA LEU A 130 -19.59 13.23 -3.54
C LEU A 130 -19.20 12.15 -4.53
N PHE A 131 -18.99 12.53 -5.79
CA PHE A 131 -18.31 11.70 -6.77
C PHE A 131 -16.80 11.91 -6.64
N PHE A 132 -16.07 10.84 -6.33
CA PHE A 132 -14.63 10.85 -6.14
C PHE A 132 -13.96 9.91 -7.15
N PRO A 133 -13.60 10.39 -8.35
CA PRO A 133 -13.02 9.55 -9.40
C PRO A 133 -11.58 9.09 -9.09
N GLY A 134 -10.91 9.74 -8.13
CA GLY A 134 -9.49 9.53 -7.82
C GLY A 134 -8.55 10.17 -8.84
N CYS A 135 -7.27 10.24 -8.47
CA CYS A 135 -6.27 10.93 -9.29
C CYS A 135 -5.92 10.15 -10.58
N SER A 136 -5.85 8.81 -10.50
CA SER A 136 -5.45 7.98 -11.65
C SER A 136 -6.44 8.06 -12.81
N LEU A 137 -7.74 7.88 -12.54
CA LEU A 137 -8.75 7.95 -13.59
C LEU A 137 -8.86 9.35 -14.18
N SER A 138 -8.80 10.37 -13.33
CA SER A 138 -8.85 11.78 -13.75
C SER A 138 -7.67 12.19 -14.63
N SER A 139 -6.49 11.60 -14.40
CA SER A 139 -5.31 11.84 -15.24
C SER A 139 -5.32 11.05 -16.54
N TYR A 140 -5.82 9.81 -16.49
CA TYR A 140 -5.82 8.91 -17.64
C TYR A 140 -6.91 9.28 -18.67
N SER A 141 -8.11 9.58 -18.21
CA SER A 141 -9.23 9.89 -19.08
C SER A 141 -10.21 10.89 -18.44
N PRO A 142 -9.87 12.19 -18.46
CA PRO A 142 -10.72 13.23 -17.88
C PRO A 142 -12.09 13.31 -18.55
N GLU A 143 -12.19 13.01 -19.83
CA GLU A 143 -13.47 12.99 -20.57
C GLU A 143 -14.45 11.94 -20.04
N ILE A 144 -13.95 10.73 -19.72
CA ILE A 144 -14.78 9.66 -19.15
C ILE A 144 -15.27 10.08 -17.77
N VAL A 145 -14.42 10.73 -16.98
CA VAL A 145 -14.81 11.25 -15.65
C VAL A 145 -15.92 12.28 -15.77
N LEU A 146 -15.81 13.22 -16.70
CA LEU A 146 -16.83 14.25 -16.93
C LEU A 146 -18.16 13.62 -17.40
N LYS A 147 -18.12 12.72 -18.37
CA LYS A 147 -19.32 11.99 -18.85
C LYS A 147 -20.01 11.22 -17.71
N ALA A 148 -19.20 10.52 -16.90
CA ALA A 148 -19.72 9.81 -15.73
C ALA A 148 -20.36 10.76 -14.71
N TYR A 149 -19.71 11.89 -14.43
CA TYR A 149 -20.26 12.92 -13.53
C TYR A 149 -21.56 13.49 -14.04
N GLU A 150 -21.65 13.85 -15.33
CA GLU A 150 -22.88 14.35 -15.96
C GLU A 150 -24.04 13.33 -15.90
N TYR A 151 -23.74 12.07 -16.17
CA TYR A 151 -24.72 10.99 -16.04
C TYR A 151 -25.22 10.84 -14.59
N LEU A 152 -24.28 10.80 -13.64
CA LEU A 152 -24.64 10.71 -12.21
C LEU A 152 -25.44 11.90 -11.73
N LYS A 153 -25.09 13.13 -12.17
CA LYS A 153 -25.78 14.36 -11.81
C LYS A 153 -27.24 14.41 -12.30
N LYS A 154 -27.56 13.73 -13.41
CA LYS A 154 -28.95 13.60 -13.90
C LYS A 154 -29.81 12.69 -13.03
N ASN A 155 -29.18 11.78 -12.30
CA ASN A 155 -29.88 10.73 -11.52
C ASN A 155 -29.72 10.92 -10.00
N ILE A 156 -28.86 11.83 -9.57
CA ILE A 156 -28.51 12.05 -8.16
C ILE A 156 -28.54 13.53 -7.89
N ASP A 157 -29.52 14.00 -7.12
CA ASP A 157 -29.61 15.37 -6.70
C ASP A 157 -28.44 15.75 -5.78
N ASP A 158 -28.01 17.01 -5.84
CA ASP A 158 -26.95 17.59 -5.01
C ASP A 158 -25.61 16.83 -5.05
N LEU A 159 -25.23 16.31 -6.22
CA LEU A 159 -23.95 15.64 -6.39
C LEU A 159 -22.82 16.65 -6.62
N SER A 160 -21.78 16.57 -5.79
CA SER A 160 -20.50 17.27 -5.96
C SER A 160 -19.44 16.36 -6.56
N ILE A 161 -18.35 16.95 -7.08
CA ILE A 161 -17.18 16.21 -7.57
C ILE A 161 -15.91 16.75 -6.91
N ALA A 162 -15.01 15.87 -6.49
CA ALA A 162 -13.70 16.23 -5.94
C ALA A 162 -12.56 15.47 -6.62
N PHE A 163 -11.57 16.24 -7.09
CA PHE A 163 -10.34 15.74 -7.70
C PHE A 163 -9.21 15.83 -6.67
N LYS A 164 -9.18 14.86 -5.75
CA LYS A 164 -8.18 14.79 -4.69
C LYS A 164 -7.48 13.44 -4.68
N CYS A 165 -6.33 13.36 -4.02
CA CYS A 165 -5.68 12.08 -3.77
C CYS A 165 -6.35 11.37 -2.58
N CYS A 166 -6.55 10.05 -2.68
CA CYS A 166 -7.09 9.24 -1.58
C CYS A 166 -6.05 8.94 -0.48
N GLY A 167 -4.78 9.33 -0.65
CA GLY A 167 -3.70 9.02 0.28
C GLY A 167 -3.15 7.59 0.20
N LYS A 168 -3.78 6.70 -0.58
CA LYS A 168 -3.35 5.30 -0.68
C LYS A 168 -1.88 5.11 -1.08
N PRO A 169 -1.30 5.89 -2.01
CA PRO A 169 0.10 5.72 -2.39
C PRO A 169 1.06 5.92 -1.22
N THR A 170 0.95 7.01 -0.44
CA THR A 170 1.81 7.25 0.73
C THR A 170 1.53 6.25 1.84
N LEU A 171 0.26 5.94 2.11
CA LEU A 171 -0.12 4.89 3.05
C LEU A 171 0.54 3.55 2.68
N SER A 172 0.55 3.18 1.39
CA SER A 172 1.19 1.95 0.92
C SER A 172 2.71 1.95 1.08
N MET A 173 3.33 3.12 1.24
CA MET A 173 4.76 3.26 1.54
C MET A 173 5.08 3.15 3.04
N GLY A 174 4.07 3.00 3.90
CA GLY A 174 4.23 2.94 5.36
C GLY A 174 4.04 4.27 6.07
N ASP A 175 3.75 5.37 5.33
CA ASP A 175 3.44 6.69 5.89
C ASP A 175 1.99 6.70 6.39
N VAL A 176 1.80 6.42 7.69
CA VAL A 176 0.48 6.31 8.34
C VAL A 176 0.02 7.58 9.02
N ASP A 177 0.91 8.57 9.16
CA ASP A 177 0.68 9.79 9.95
C ASP A 177 -0.06 10.90 9.17
N LYS A 178 -0.80 10.53 8.10
CA LYS A 178 -1.46 11.54 7.24
C LYS A 178 -2.87 11.15 6.85
#